data_fc84bd9b628fa0910f55c625517aa2c7
#
_entry.id   fc84bd9b628fa0910f55c625517aa2c7
#
_cell.length_a   1.000
_cell.length_b   1.000
_cell.length_c   1.000
_cell.angle_alpha   90.00
_cell.angle_beta   90.00
_cell.angle_gamma   90.00
#
_symmetry.space_group_name_H-M   'P 1'
#
loop_
_entity.id
_entity.type
_entity.pdbx_description
1 polymer ?
#
loop_
_entity_poly.entity_id
_entity_poly.type
_entity_poly.pdbx_seq_one_letter_code
_entity_poly.pdbx_strand_id
1 'polypeptide(L)'
;MYKIHATLAVVLALVCTAVFKLEVLMPSPTANVVMAEKSTTVMGGQVAVLVPNDLTTSQHQILNRAYVQAKADGHPNPEIVQGVLLQESKAGGMGSYKVAGNKGDEYFGLGQLKLGATREVMSTFPALWTKYAFHTRTDDELKANLILNPTFNIEITSKYLRILQTKYGFKGRELMNAYNRGPGGVKLVGADYGYALSAEAKLATARRQGKL
;
A
#
# COMPACT_ATOMS: atom_id res chain seq x y z
N MET A 1 53.61 -4.67 -24.59
CA MET A 1 52.41 -5.09 -23.83
C MET A 1 51.53 -3.90 -23.44
N TYR A 2 51.18 -2.97 -24.37
CA TYR A 2 50.48 -1.71 -24.07
C TYR A 2 49.44 -1.29 -25.11
N LYS A 3 48.75 -2.25 -25.79
CA LYS A 3 47.77 -1.92 -26.82
C LYS A 3 46.33 -2.40 -26.54
N ILE A 4 46.04 -2.97 -25.35
CA ILE A 4 44.69 -3.52 -25.05
C ILE A 4 43.79 -2.57 -24.22
N HIS A 5 44.37 -1.53 -23.59
CA HIS A 5 43.60 -0.65 -22.71
C HIS A 5 42.91 0.55 -23.38
N ALA A 6 43.27 0.87 -24.63
CA ALA A 6 42.68 2.02 -25.33
C ALA A 6 41.33 1.72 -25.98
N THR A 7 41.04 0.44 -26.28
CA THR A 7 39.83 0.07 -27.00
C THR A 7 38.60 -0.08 -26.04
N LEU A 8 38.85 -0.37 -24.78
CA LEU A 8 37.76 -0.55 -23.79
C LEU A 8 37.15 0.79 -23.33
N ALA A 9 37.93 1.86 -23.33
CA ALA A 9 37.46 3.18 -22.90
C ALA A 9 36.52 3.85 -23.92
N VAL A 10 36.68 3.55 -25.20
CA VAL A 10 35.86 4.13 -26.29
C VAL A 10 34.47 3.46 -26.35
N VAL A 11 34.39 2.17 -26.05
CA VAL A 11 33.09 1.45 -26.03
C VAL A 11 32.23 1.87 -24.84
N LEU A 12 32.84 2.18 -23.70
CA LEU A 12 32.07 2.63 -22.51
C LEU A 12 31.52 4.06 -22.66
N ALA A 13 32.22 4.93 -23.40
CA ALA A 13 31.77 6.29 -23.66
C ALA A 13 30.61 6.37 -24.68
N LEU A 14 30.52 5.42 -25.61
CA LEU A 14 29.42 5.36 -26.58
C LEU A 14 28.12 4.80 -26.01
N VAL A 15 28.18 3.98 -24.97
CA VAL A 15 26.97 3.45 -24.30
C VAL A 15 26.34 4.49 -23.36
N CYS A 16 27.16 5.38 -22.76
CA CYS A 16 26.63 6.44 -21.89
C CYS A 16 25.94 7.58 -22.64
N THR A 17 26.26 7.83 -23.91
CA THR A 17 25.64 8.89 -24.71
C THR A 17 24.31 8.50 -25.35
N ALA A 18 24.01 7.21 -25.46
CA ALA A 18 22.72 6.73 -26.01
C ALA A 18 21.58 6.71 -25.02
N VAL A 19 21.85 6.80 -23.71
CA VAL A 19 20.83 6.72 -22.67
C VAL A 19 20.20 8.09 -22.33
N PHE A 20 20.81 9.21 -22.75
CA PHE A 20 20.37 10.56 -22.39
C PHE A 20 19.48 11.27 -23.42
N LYS A 21 18.97 10.58 -24.45
CA LYS A 21 18.06 11.17 -25.46
C LYS A 21 16.71 10.48 -25.57
N LEU A 22 16.21 9.95 -24.49
CA LEU A 22 14.79 9.58 -24.40
C LEU A 22 14.10 10.53 -23.40
N GLU A 23 14.04 11.81 -23.74
CA GLU A 23 13.04 12.70 -23.18
C GLU A 23 11.69 12.26 -23.72
N VAL A 24 11.02 11.44 -22.94
CA VAL A 24 9.63 11.07 -23.15
C VAL A 24 8.79 12.33 -23.03
N LEU A 25 8.23 12.77 -24.15
CA LEU A 25 7.13 13.71 -24.17
C LEU A 25 5.94 13.08 -23.42
N MET A 26 5.84 13.36 -22.14
CA MET A 26 4.63 13.06 -21.38
C MET A 26 3.66 14.20 -21.64
N PRO A 27 2.46 13.95 -22.17
CA PRO A 27 1.44 14.98 -22.20
C PRO A 27 1.04 15.32 -20.76
N SER A 28 1.13 16.61 -20.41
CA SER A 28 0.59 17.14 -19.16
C SER A 28 -0.89 16.79 -19.05
N PRO A 29 -1.34 16.15 -17.97
CA PRO A 29 -2.76 16.02 -17.71
C PRO A 29 -3.27 17.37 -17.18
N THR A 30 -3.82 18.20 -18.05
CA THR A 30 -4.73 19.26 -17.65
C THR A 30 -6.03 18.62 -17.18
N ALA A 31 -6.05 18.20 -15.94
CA ALA A 31 -7.28 17.81 -15.29
C ALA A 31 -8.01 19.09 -14.85
N ASN A 32 -9.03 19.46 -15.59
CA ASN A 32 -10.04 20.39 -15.13
C ASN A 32 -10.78 19.77 -13.93
N VAL A 33 -10.39 20.16 -12.72
CA VAL A 33 -11.15 19.86 -11.52
C VAL A 33 -12.36 20.80 -11.50
N VAL A 34 -13.49 20.31 -12.00
CA VAL A 34 -14.78 20.94 -11.75
C VAL A 34 -15.18 20.59 -10.31
N MET A 35 -15.03 21.55 -9.43
CA MET A 35 -15.55 21.50 -8.06
C MET A 35 -17.07 21.67 -8.15
N ALA A 36 -17.79 20.58 -8.01
CA ALA A 36 -19.23 20.62 -7.80
C ALA A 36 -19.49 20.84 -6.30
N GLU A 37 -19.68 22.10 -5.90
CA GLU A 37 -20.31 22.44 -4.64
C GLU A 37 -21.78 22.03 -4.67
N LYS A 38 -22.14 21.02 -3.86
CA LYS A 38 -23.55 20.77 -3.52
C LYS A 38 -23.84 21.28 -2.13
N SER A 39 -24.59 22.38 -2.10
CA SER A 39 -25.23 22.96 -0.93
C SER A 39 -26.04 21.92 -0.16
N THR A 40 -25.77 21.77 1.13
CA THR A 40 -26.50 20.87 2.01
C THR A 40 -27.43 21.67 2.89
N THR A 41 -28.74 21.50 2.67
CA THR A 41 -29.79 21.98 3.58
C THR A 41 -29.89 21.06 4.77
N VAL A 42 -29.68 21.59 5.97
CA VAL A 42 -29.81 20.84 7.24
C VAL A 42 -31.26 20.84 7.67
N MET A 43 -31.87 19.68 7.73
CA MET A 43 -33.12 19.43 8.47
C MET A 43 -32.98 18.13 9.26
N GLY A 44 -33.05 18.24 10.60
CA GLY A 44 -33.42 17.15 11.52
C GLY A 44 -32.37 16.09 11.80
N GLY A 45 -31.55 16.28 12.81
CA GLY A 45 -31.19 15.32 13.85
C GLY A 45 -30.62 13.91 13.54
N GLN A 46 -30.10 13.63 12.36
CA GLN A 46 -29.27 12.45 12.11
C GLN A 46 -27.93 12.92 11.55
N VAL A 47 -26.85 12.65 12.30
CA VAL A 47 -25.50 12.79 11.79
C VAL A 47 -25.33 11.75 10.70
N ALA A 48 -25.65 12.11 9.46
CA ALA A 48 -25.28 11.32 8.30
C ALA A 48 -23.75 11.33 8.23
N VAL A 49 -23.13 10.22 8.62
CA VAL A 49 -21.73 9.96 8.31
C VAL A 49 -21.65 9.96 6.80
N LEU A 50 -21.17 11.06 6.22
CA LEU A 50 -20.86 11.16 4.80
C LEU A 50 -19.75 10.15 4.49
N VAL A 51 -20.13 8.93 4.17
CA VAL A 51 -19.25 7.98 3.50
C VAL A 51 -19.13 8.51 2.08
N PRO A 52 -17.94 8.87 1.58
CA PRO A 52 -17.78 9.26 0.19
C PRO A 52 -18.29 8.11 -0.68
N ASN A 53 -19.36 8.36 -1.44
CA ASN A 53 -20.15 7.29 -2.01
C ASN A 53 -19.53 6.62 -3.23
N ASP A 54 -18.41 7.12 -3.79
CA ASP A 54 -17.88 6.53 -5.00
C ASP A 54 -16.37 6.31 -4.95
N LEU A 55 -15.96 5.02 -5.04
CA LEU A 55 -14.58 4.67 -5.30
C LEU A 55 -14.24 5.05 -6.75
N THR A 56 -13.08 5.66 -6.96
CA THR A 56 -12.57 5.97 -8.30
C THR A 56 -12.12 4.69 -9.02
N THR A 57 -11.95 4.76 -10.33
CA THR A 57 -11.41 3.65 -11.14
C THR A 57 -10.05 3.17 -10.61
N SER A 58 -9.20 4.09 -10.14
CA SER A 58 -7.90 3.72 -9.56
C SER A 58 -8.05 2.97 -8.24
N GLN A 59 -9.01 3.33 -7.39
CA GLN A 59 -9.30 2.61 -6.15
C GLN A 59 -9.80 1.19 -6.43
N HIS A 60 -10.65 0.99 -7.44
CA HIS A 60 -11.07 -0.34 -7.90
C HIS A 60 -9.88 -1.19 -8.34
N GLN A 61 -8.98 -0.61 -9.13
CA GLN A 61 -7.78 -1.32 -9.58
C GLN A 61 -6.88 -1.73 -8.40
N ILE A 62 -6.72 -0.85 -7.41
CA ILE A 62 -5.97 -1.15 -6.19
C ILE A 62 -6.61 -2.30 -5.42
N LEU A 63 -7.94 -2.26 -5.21
CA LEU A 63 -8.66 -3.31 -4.49
C LEU A 63 -8.62 -4.64 -5.22
N ASN A 64 -8.78 -4.65 -6.55
CA ASN A 64 -8.65 -5.87 -7.33
C ASN A 64 -7.24 -6.46 -7.25
N ARG A 65 -6.20 -5.65 -7.38
CA ARG A 65 -4.81 -6.10 -7.19
C ARG A 65 -4.59 -6.67 -5.79
N ALA A 66 -5.15 -6.04 -4.76
CA ALA A 66 -5.06 -6.52 -3.39
C ALA A 66 -5.70 -7.91 -3.22
N TYR A 67 -6.86 -8.13 -3.82
CA TYR A 67 -7.52 -9.43 -3.81
C TYR A 67 -6.69 -10.51 -4.52
N VAL A 68 -6.19 -10.20 -5.72
CA VAL A 68 -5.36 -11.14 -6.50
C VAL A 68 -4.08 -11.47 -5.74
N GLN A 69 -3.41 -10.47 -5.14
CA GLN A 69 -2.21 -10.68 -4.34
C GLN A 69 -2.50 -11.54 -3.11
N ALA A 70 -3.59 -11.26 -2.40
CA ALA A 70 -4.00 -12.04 -1.24
C ALA A 70 -4.27 -13.52 -1.59
N LYS A 71 -4.91 -13.79 -2.73
CA LYS A 71 -5.07 -15.17 -3.24
C LYS A 71 -3.74 -15.82 -3.53
N ALA A 72 -2.82 -15.12 -4.19
CA ALA A 72 -1.48 -15.62 -4.49
C ALA A 72 -0.67 -15.95 -3.23
N ASP A 73 -0.84 -15.16 -2.17
CA ASP A 73 -0.19 -15.38 -0.86
C ASP A 73 -0.91 -16.44 -0.01
N GLY A 74 -2.00 -17.04 -0.50
CA GLY A 74 -2.72 -18.12 0.16
C GLY A 74 -3.56 -17.69 1.37
N HIS A 75 -4.10 -16.45 1.37
CA HIS A 75 -5.06 -16.05 2.40
C HIS A 75 -6.37 -16.82 2.27
N PRO A 76 -6.88 -17.44 3.36
CA PRO A 76 -8.17 -18.13 3.34
C PRO A 76 -9.35 -17.17 3.12
N ASN A 77 -9.19 -15.89 3.49
CA ASN A 77 -10.10 -14.80 3.16
C ASN A 77 -9.31 -13.68 2.45
N PRO A 78 -9.23 -13.70 1.10
CA PRO A 78 -8.45 -12.70 0.35
C PRO A 78 -8.93 -11.25 0.53
N GLU A 79 -10.20 -11.05 0.85
CA GLU A 79 -10.79 -9.72 1.02
C GLU A 79 -10.25 -8.98 2.25
N ILE A 80 -9.57 -9.68 3.16
CA ILE A 80 -8.97 -9.05 4.33
C ILE A 80 -7.98 -7.95 3.95
N VAL A 81 -7.20 -8.16 2.87
CA VAL A 81 -6.25 -7.16 2.37
C VAL A 81 -6.99 -5.94 1.82
N GLN A 82 -8.10 -6.16 1.08
CA GLN A 82 -8.96 -5.07 0.62
C GLN A 82 -9.54 -4.26 1.79
N GLY A 83 -10.03 -4.94 2.83
CA GLY A 83 -10.56 -4.31 4.04
C GLY A 83 -9.54 -3.43 4.74
N VAL A 84 -8.30 -3.91 4.87
CA VAL A 84 -7.18 -3.15 5.44
C VAL A 84 -6.88 -1.92 4.59
N LEU A 85 -6.74 -2.04 3.27
CA LEU A 85 -6.46 -0.89 2.40
C LEU A 85 -7.59 0.16 2.41
N LEU A 86 -8.85 -0.28 2.49
CA LEU A 86 -9.99 0.63 2.65
C LEU A 86 -9.94 1.35 4.01
N GLN A 87 -9.53 0.66 5.06
CA GLN A 87 -9.42 1.23 6.40
C GLN A 87 -8.29 2.24 6.49
N GLU A 88 -7.10 1.90 6.00
CA GLU A 88 -5.88 2.69 6.16
C GLU A 88 -5.84 3.93 5.26
N SER A 89 -6.23 3.81 4.00
CA SER A 89 -6.06 4.88 3.01
C SER A 89 -7.27 5.12 2.10
N LYS A 90 -8.42 4.49 2.39
CA LYS A 90 -9.56 4.41 1.45
C LYS A 90 -9.12 3.90 0.08
N ALA A 91 -8.25 2.89 0.07
CA ALA A 91 -7.62 2.35 -1.14
C ALA A 91 -7.00 3.45 -2.03
N GLY A 92 -6.30 4.38 -1.42
CA GLY A 92 -5.63 5.47 -2.12
C GLY A 92 -6.42 6.77 -2.27
N GLY A 93 -7.70 6.80 -1.88
CA GLY A 93 -8.55 7.97 -2.03
C GLY A 93 -8.26 9.12 -1.04
N MET A 94 -7.43 8.91 -0.03
CA MET A 94 -7.02 9.96 0.93
C MET A 94 -5.66 10.59 0.60
N GLY A 95 -5.18 10.46 -0.64
CA GLY A 95 -3.81 10.84 -0.97
C GLY A 95 -2.83 9.94 -0.23
N SER A 96 -2.93 8.67 -0.47
CA SER A 96 -2.29 7.53 0.21
C SER A 96 -0.77 7.50 0.19
N TYR A 97 -0.17 8.49 -0.40
CA TYR A 97 1.28 8.66 -0.40
C TYR A 97 1.77 9.46 0.81
N LYS A 98 0.89 9.71 1.78
CA LYS A 98 1.27 10.48 2.97
C LYS A 98 1.98 9.58 3.97
N VAL A 99 3.04 10.12 4.50
CA VAL A 99 3.61 9.72 5.77
C VAL A 99 2.64 10.21 6.84
N ALA A 100 2.06 9.30 7.62
CA ALA A 100 1.27 9.62 8.79
C ALA A 100 2.08 9.30 10.05
N GLY A 101 1.73 9.92 11.18
CA GLY A 101 2.40 9.70 12.45
C GLY A 101 3.47 10.74 12.79
N ASN A 102 4.08 10.59 13.96
CA ASN A 102 5.16 11.45 14.44
C ASN A 102 6.52 10.95 13.94
N LYS A 103 7.53 11.81 13.95
CA LYS A 103 8.90 11.42 13.61
C LYS A 103 9.34 10.22 14.47
N GLY A 104 9.71 9.12 13.80
CA GLY A 104 10.10 7.86 14.45
C GLY A 104 8.98 6.83 14.62
N ASP A 105 7.71 7.22 14.42
CA ASP A 105 6.55 6.34 14.39
C ASP A 105 5.69 6.58 13.14
N GLU A 106 6.35 6.55 12.00
CA GLU A 106 5.77 6.90 10.70
C GLU A 106 5.14 5.69 10.03
N TYR A 107 4.08 5.97 9.27
CA TYR A 107 3.33 4.98 8.48
C TYR A 107 3.37 5.36 7.00
N PHE A 108 3.50 4.39 6.11
CA PHE A 108 3.80 4.64 4.71
C PHE A 108 2.83 3.95 3.75
N GLY A 109 2.35 4.72 2.78
CA GLY A 109 1.64 4.25 1.59
C GLY A 109 0.26 3.68 1.84
N LEU A 110 -0.23 2.84 0.92
CA LEU A 110 -1.61 2.33 0.88
C LEU A 110 -2.04 1.58 2.14
N GLY A 111 -1.18 0.72 2.66
CA GLY A 111 -1.42 -0.08 3.86
C GLY A 111 -0.97 0.61 5.14
N GLN A 112 -0.48 1.86 5.09
CA GLN A 112 0.05 2.58 6.26
C GLN A 112 1.01 1.72 7.09
N LEU A 113 2.02 1.16 6.41
CA LEU A 113 2.97 0.21 6.98
C LEU A 113 4.09 0.91 7.75
N LYS A 114 4.41 0.40 8.93
CA LYS A 114 5.64 0.76 9.64
C LYS A 114 6.86 0.08 9.02
N LEU A 115 8.02 0.72 9.10
CA LEU A 115 9.27 0.12 8.62
C LEU A 115 9.60 -1.21 9.31
N GLY A 116 9.32 -1.32 10.61
CA GLY A 116 9.53 -2.57 11.34
C GLY A 116 8.76 -3.76 10.76
N ALA A 117 7.47 -3.56 10.44
CA ALA A 117 6.64 -4.56 9.78
C ALA A 117 7.17 -4.89 8.37
N THR A 118 7.56 -3.86 7.62
CA THR A 118 8.14 -4.03 6.29
C THR A 118 9.43 -4.84 6.33
N ARG A 119 10.33 -4.55 7.26
CA ARG A 119 11.57 -5.31 7.45
C ARG A 119 11.32 -6.77 7.84
N GLU A 120 10.32 -7.02 8.69
CA GLU A 120 9.92 -8.40 9.03
C GLU A 120 9.48 -9.17 7.79
N VAL A 121 8.67 -8.54 6.91
CA VAL A 121 8.28 -9.13 5.63
C VAL A 121 9.49 -9.37 4.73
N MET A 122 10.35 -8.37 4.54
CA MET A 122 11.54 -8.48 3.68
C MET A 122 12.53 -9.52 4.18
N SER A 123 12.63 -9.71 5.49
CA SER A 123 13.45 -10.77 6.11
C SER A 123 12.83 -12.15 5.92
N THR A 124 11.50 -12.26 6.04
CA THR A 124 10.78 -13.53 5.89
C THR A 124 10.71 -13.97 4.41
N PHE A 125 10.65 -13.01 3.49
CA PHE A 125 10.55 -13.24 2.04
C PHE A 125 11.69 -12.56 1.29
N PRO A 126 12.96 -13.03 1.41
CA PRO A 126 14.13 -12.33 0.89
C PRO A 126 14.15 -12.17 -0.63
N ALA A 127 13.40 -12.98 -1.37
CA ALA A 127 13.25 -12.83 -2.82
C ALA A 127 12.64 -11.47 -3.24
N LEU A 128 11.94 -10.77 -2.33
CA LEU A 128 11.39 -9.45 -2.60
C LEU A 128 12.46 -8.39 -2.88
N TRP A 129 13.66 -8.53 -2.29
CA TRP A 129 14.77 -7.63 -2.57
C TRP A 129 15.14 -7.63 -4.06
N THR A 130 15.22 -8.82 -4.66
CA THR A 130 15.51 -8.97 -6.10
C THR A 130 14.31 -8.61 -6.96
N LYS A 131 13.10 -9.05 -6.56
CA LYS A 131 11.86 -8.79 -7.31
C LYS A 131 11.64 -7.29 -7.55
N TYR A 132 11.94 -6.46 -6.56
CA TYR A 132 11.73 -5.02 -6.61
C TYR A 132 13.04 -4.24 -6.86
N ALA A 133 14.09 -4.92 -7.30
CA ALA A 133 15.37 -4.34 -7.68
C ALA A 133 15.97 -3.37 -6.63
N PHE A 134 15.88 -3.74 -5.35
CA PHE A 134 16.51 -2.95 -4.29
C PHE A 134 18.02 -2.96 -4.41
N HIS A 135 18.63 -1.77 -4.42
CA HIS A 135 20.08 -1.60 -4.58
C HIS A 135 20.83 -1.52 -3.26
N THR A 136 20.29 -0.76 -2.31
CA THR A 136 21.00 -0.43 -1.06
C THR A 136 20.39 -1.13 0.16
N ARG A 137 19.16 -1.57 0.06
CA ARG A 137 18.37 -2.18 1.16
C ARG A 137 18.27 -1.31 2.41
N THR A 138 18.34 0.01 2.21
CA THR A 138 18.24 1.01 3.29
C THR A 138 16.79 1.30 3.64
N ASP A 139 16.57 1.93 4.78
CA ASP A 139 15.25 2.41 5.18
C ASP A 139 14.67 3.43 4.22
N ASP A 140 15.50 4.31 3.66
CA ASP A 140 15.04 5.34 2.75
C ASP A 140 14.56 4.72 1.43
N GLU A 141 15.24 3.67 0.95
CA GLU A 141 14.79 2.93 -0.22
C GLU A 141 13.49 2.15 0.06
N LEU A 142 13.34 1.55 1.26
CA LEU A 142 12.09 0.92 1.68
C LEU A 142 10.94 1.93 1.77
N LYS A 143 11.16 3.09 2.40
CA LYS A 143 10.18 4.18 2.49
C LYS A 143 9.74 4.66 1.12
N ALA A 144 10.71 4.94 0.23
CA ALA A 144 10.44 5.37 -1.13
C ALA A 144 9.56 4.34 -1.87
N ASN A 145 9.87 3.06 -1.79
CA ASN A 145 9.07 2.01 -2.41
C ASN A 145 7.68 1.88 -1.80
N LEU A 146 7.54 1.99 -0.46
CA LEU A 146 6.22 1.97 0.18
C LEU A 146 5.34 3.12 -0.26
N ILE A 147 5.91 4.30 -0.53
CA ILE A 147 5.19 5.49 -0.96
C ILE A 147 4.89 5.46 -2.47
N LEU A 148 5.89 5.17 -3.29
CA LEU A 148 5.85 5.38 -4.73
C LEU A 148 5.43 4.15 -5.54
N ASN A 149 5.49 2.95 -4.94
CA ASN A 149 5.18 1.70 -5.61
C ASN A 149 3.95 1.02 -5.00
N PRO A 150 2.74 1.27 -5.52
CA PRO A 150 1.50 0.66 -5.02
C PRO A 150 1.54 -0.87 -5.02
N THR A 151 2.17 -1.48 -6.03
CA THR A 151 2.28 -2.95 -6.12
C THR A 151 3.13 -3.51 -5.00
N PHE A 152 4.27 -2.88 -4.70
CA PHE A 152 5.10 -3.24 -3.56
C PHE A 152 4.33 -3.10 -2.25
N ASN A 153 3.67 -1.96 -2.03
CA ASN A 153 2.92 -1.72 -0.79
C ASN A 153 1.81 -2.76 -0.56
N ILE A 154 1.03 -3.08 -1.61
CA ILE A 154 -0.01 -4.12 -1.55
C ILE A 154 0.59 -5.48 -1.20
N GLU A 155 1.69 -5.87 -1.83
CA GLU A 155 2.34 -7.16 -1.56
C GLU A 155 2.90 -7.22 -0.13
N ILE A 156 3.55 -6.16 0.36
CA ILE A 156 4.02 -6.11 1.75
C ILE A 156 2.86 -6.17 2.74
N THR A 157 1.76 -5.44 2.48
CA THR A 157 0.54 -5.50 3.29
C THR A 157 -0.01 -6.93 3.38
N SER A 158 -0.15 -7.59 2.24
CA SER A 158 -0.63 -8.97 2.17
C SER A 158 0.29 -9.93 2.92
N LYS A 159 1.59 -9.87 2.67
CA LYS A 159 2.57 -10.75 3.32
C LYS A 159 2.70 -10.50 4.82
N TYR A 160 2.55 -9.25 5.28
CA TYR A 160 2.54 -8.95 6.71
C TYR A 160 1.32 -9.58 7.39
N LEU A 161 0.13 -9.45 6.80
CA LEU A 161 -1.07 -10.15 7.29
C LEU A 161 -0.84 -11.68 7.30
N ARG A 162 -0.14 -12.22 6.31
CA ARG A 162 0.20 -13.64 6.29
C ARG A 162 1.14 -14.05 7.43
N ILE A 163 2.14 -13.23 7.74
CA ILE A 163 3.02 -13.43 8.92
C ILE A 163 2.20 -13.41 10.20
N LEU A 164 1.34 -12.41 10.38
CA LEU A 164 0.47 -12.31 11.56
C LEU A 164 -0.42 -13.56 11.72
N GLN A 165 -0.88 -14.12 10.61
CA GLN A 165 -1.70 -15.33 10.60
C GLN A 165 -0.89 -16.59 10.89
N THR A 166 0.25 -16.78 10.24
CA THR A 166 0.99 -18.05 10.27
C THR A 166 1.97 -18.13 11.43
N LYS A 167 2.68 -17.05 11.72
CA LYS A 167 3.70 -16.99 12.77
C LYS A 167 3.07 -16.71 14.15
N TYR A 168 2.07 -15.81 14.18
CA TYR A 168 1.48 -15.37 15.44
C TYR A 168 0.10 -16.00 15.74
N GLY A 169 -0.52 -16.67 14.76
CA GLY A 169 -1.75 -17.44 14.94
C GLY A 169 -3.04 -16.63 14.91
N PHE A 170 -2.99 -15.32 14.60
CA PHE A 170 -4.18 -14.47 14.58
C PHE A 170 -5.14 -14.84 13.44
N LYS A 171 -6.45 -14.74 13.70
CA LYS A 171 -7.53 -15.07 12.75
C LYS A 171 -8.66 -14.05 12.82
N GLY A 172 -9.44 -13.93 11.74
CA GLY A 172 -10.62 -13.07 11.70
C GLY A 172 -10.34 -11.64 12.16
N ARG A 173 -11.12 -11.13 13.09
CA ARG A 173 -11.00 -9.76 13.62
C ARG A 173 -9.71 -9.54 14.40
N GLU A 174 -9.20 -10.55 15.08
CA GLU A 174 -7.91 -10.44 15.77
C GLU A 174 -6.77 -10.18 14.80
N LEU A 175 -6.79 -10.79 13.60
CA LEU A 175 -5.81 -10.57 12.57
C LEU A 175 -5.81 -9.11 12.08
N MET A 176 -6.99 -8.52 11.88
CA MET A 176 -7.11 -7.10 11.54
C MET A 176 -6.59 -6.19 12.66
N ASN A 177 -6.93 -6.50 13.91
CA ASN A 177 -6.42 -5.76 15.07
C ASN A 177 -4.92 -5.90 15.24
N ALA A 178 -4.36 -7.08 14.97
CA ALA A 178 -2.93 -7.31 15.01
C ALA A 178 -2.18 -6.53 13.91
N TYR A 179 -2.81 -6.33 12.76
CA TYR A 179 -2.28 -5.45 11.74
C TYR A 179 -2.13 -4.01 12.25
N ASN A 180 -3.18 -3.47 12.86
CA ASN A 180 -3.19 -2.09 13.37
C ASN A 180 -2.26 -1.88 14.59
N ARG A 181 -2.28 -2.81 15.55
CA ARG A 181 -1.62 -2.62 16.87
C ARG A 181 -0.29 -3.36 16.98
N GLY A 182 0.05 -4.17 16.00
CA GLY A 182 1.13 -5.16 16.10
C GLY A 182 0.77 -6.36 16.99
N PRO A 183 1.51 -7.47 16.88
CA PRO A 183 1.22 -8.71 17.60
C PRO A 183 1.31 -8.56 19.12
N GLY A 184 2.17 -7.68 19.62
CA GLY A 184 2.27 -7.37 21.05
C GLY A 184 1.08 -6.55 21.56
N GLY A 185 0.59 -5.61 20.78
CA GLY A 185 -0.51 -4.72 21.15
C GLY A 185 -1.83 -5.45 21.36
N VAL A 186 -2.14 -6.46 20.54
CA VAL A 186 -3.37 -7.27 20.70
C VAL A 186 -3.37 -8.06 22.00
N LYS A 187 -2.23 -8.60 22.40
CA LYS A 187 -2.10 -9.35 23.67
C LYS A 187 -2.33 -8.48 24.90
N LEU A 188 -2.03 -7.18 24.83
CA LEU A 188 -2.15 -6.26 25.97
C LEU A 188 -3.55 -5.69 26.15
N VAL A 189 -4.31 -5.47 25.08
CA VAL A 189 -5.55 -4.67 25.13
C VAL A 189 -6.82 -5.52 25.11
N GLY A 190 -6.71 -6.83 24.87
CA GLY A 190 -7.88 -7.71 24.77
C GLY A 190 -8.72 -7.44 23.50
N ALA A 191 -10.03 -7.74 23.59
CA ALA A 191 -10.92 -7.84 22.41
C ALA A 191 -11.54 -6.50 21.96
N ASP A 192 -10.75 -5.41 21.86
CA ASP A 192 -11.23 -4.19 21.18
C ASP A 192 -11.18 -4.39 19.66
N TYR A 193 -12.34 -4.64 19.05
CA TYR A 193 -12.47 -4.91 17.61
C TYR A 193 -12.86 -3.67 16.79
N GLY A 194 -12.78 -2.46 17.32
CA GLY A 194 -13.22 -1.23 16.63
C GLY A 194 -12.58 -1.06 15.25
N TYR A 195 -11.28 -1.33 15.12
CA TYR A 195 -10.59 -1.30 13.84
C TYR A 195 -11.15 -2.34 12.85
N ALA A 196 -11.28 -3.58 13.29
CA ALA A 196 -11.78 -4.67 12.44
C ALA A 196 -13.22 -4.44 11.99
N LEU A 197 -14.09 -4.00 12.89
CA LEU A 197 -15.49 -3.67 12.59
C LEU A 197 -15.60 -2.53 11.57
N SER A 198 -14.75 -1.51 11.68
CA SER A 198 -14.70 -0.41 10.73
C SER A 198 -14.25 -0.89 9.33
N ALA A 199 -13.22 -1.75 9.26
CA ALA A 199 -12.74 -2.32 8.01
C ALA A 199 -13.81 -3.21 7.33
N GLU A 200 -14.49 -4.07 8.11
CA GLU A 200 -15.60 -4.91 7.66
C GLU A 200 -16.77 -4.07 7.11
N ALA A 201 -17.14 -2.99 7.79
CA ALA A 201 -18.21 -2.09 7.36
C ALA A 201 -17.89 -1.40 6.03
N LYS A 202 -16.65 -0.95 5.84
CA LYS A 202 -16.18 -0.35 4.59
C LYS A 202 -16.19 -1.37 3.45
N LEU A 203 -15.75 -2.60 3.71
CA LEU A 203 -15.75 -3.69 2.74
C LEU A 203 -17.20 -4.05 2.34
N ALA A 204 -18.10 -4.19 3.30
CA ALA A 204 -19.53 -4.45 3.04
C ALA A 204 -20.18 -3.33 2.22
N THR A 205 -19.81 -2.08 2.46
CA THR A 205 -20.29 -0.93 1.70
C THR A 205 -19.78 -0.99 0.26
N ALA A 206 -18.50 -1.27 0.04
CA ALA A 206 -17.91 -1.40 -1.29
C ALA A 206 -18.57 -2.53 -2.10
N ARG A 207 -18.88 -3.68 -1.47
CA ARG A 207 -19.63 -4.77 -2.11
C ARG A 207 -21.04 -4.36 -2.53
N ARG A 208 -21.81 -3.72 -1.63
CA ARG A 208 -23.17 -3.27 -1.97
C ARG A 208 -23.22 -2.29 -3.14
N GLN A 209 -22.13 -1.56 -3.33
CA GLN A 209 -21.99 -0.61 -4.43
C GLN A 209 -21.50 -1.27 -5.74
N GLY A 210 -21.31 -2.60 -5.77
CA GLY A 210 -20.78 -3.31 -6.93
C GLY A 210 -19.33 -2.97 -7.26
N LYS A 211 -18.53 -2.62 -6.23
CA LYS A 211 -17.18 -2.08 -6.37
C LYS A 211 -16.08 -3.07 -5.99
N LEU A 212 -16.45 -4.33 -5.73
CA LEU A 212 -15.55 -5.46 -5.47
C LEU A 212 -15.92 -6.64 -6.33
#